data_37b9bc770cb5ef4d49c4564f4d8836fc
#
_entry.id   37b9bc770cb5ef4d49c4564f4d8836fc
#
_cell.length_a   1.000
_cell.length_b   1.000
_cell.length_c   1.000
_cell.angle_alpha   90.00
_cell.angle_beta   90.00
_cell.angle_gamma   90.00
#
_symmetry.space_group_name_H-M   'P 1'
#
loop_
_entity.id
_entity.type
_entity.pdbx_description
1 polymer ?
#
loop_
_entity_poly.entity_id
_entity_poly.type
_entity_poly.pdbx_seq_one_letter_code
_entity_poly.pdbx_strand_id
1 'polypeptide(L)'
;TAWRRLCRTFYRDWPLHTPWFRDIPREFVRYLQEGQPKQPLPRWLPDLAHYEWAELAVDVMDVTRPLANPRGDLMADIVVLNPARMDLHYDWPVHRIGEHHKPRKPMDTHLVVYRDVNDVVQFTEVNAATAHVLALLDAQPMTGTQAMQHIAQQMQHPQPEQLIAFGATLLKQLQTQDIVLGTQP
;
A
#
# COMPACT_ATOMS: atom_id res chain seq x y z
N THR A 1 27.20 -15.89 5.30
CA THR A 1 26.69 -14.51 5.19
C THR A 1 25.78 -14.17 6.37
N ALA A 2 25.62 -12.87 6.70
CA ALA A 2 24.73 -12.39 7.76
C ALA A 2 23.27 -12.85 7.51
N TRP A 3 22.82 -12.83 6.27
CA TRP A 3 21.51 -13.33 5.84
C TRP A 3 21.27 -14.79 6.24
N ARG A 4 22.18 -15.70 5.90
CA ARG A 4 22.04 -17.12 6.28
C ARG A 4 21.96 -17.33 7.79
N ARG A 5 22.64 -16.49 8.56
CA ARG A 5 22.58 -16.53 10.04
C ARG A 5 21.21 -16.09 10.51
N LEU A 6 20.66 -15.01 9.95
CA LEU A 6 19.33 -14.50 10.26
C LEU A 6 18.25 -15.54 9.98
N CYS A 7 18.25 -16.15 8.79
CA CYS A 7 17.32 -17.22 8.45
C CYS A 7 17.39 -18.42 9.41
N ARG A 8 18.62 -18.87 9.76
CA ARG A 8 18.79 -19.97 10.73
C ARG A 8 18.25 -19.60 12.11
N THR A 9 18.46 -18.36 12.56
CA THR A 9 17.95 -17.89 13.86
C THR A 9 16.42 -17.82 13.82
N PHE A 10 15.82 -17.33 12.76
CA PHE A 10 14.37 -17.35 12.54
C PHE A 10 13.81 -18.77 12.70
N TYR A 11 14.28 -19.73 11.92
CA TYR A 11 13.76 -21.11 11.97
C TYR A 11 14.03 -21.84 13.30
N ARG A 12 15.06 -21.44 14.04
CA ARG A 12 15.39 -22.06 15.34
C ARG A 12 14.60 -21.46 16.49
N ASP A 13 14.48 -20.11 16.51
CA ASP A 13 14.08 -19.37 17.71
C ASP A 13 12.65 -18.81 17.60
N TRP A 14 12.08 -18.71 16.38
CA TRP A 14 10.73 -18.19 16.19
C TRP A 14 9.71 -19.32 16.06
N PRO A 15 8.68 -19.37 16.92
CA PRO A 15 7.63 -20.37 16.79
C PRO A 15 6.79 -20.05 15.55
N LEU A 16 6.79 -20.95 14.58
CA LEU A 16 5.93 -20.84 13.42
C LEU A 16 4.49 -21.24 13.81
N HIS A 17 3.54 -20.33 13.60
CA HIS A 17 2.14 -20.51 13.97
C HIS A 17 1.27 -21.02 12.82
N THR A 18 1.88 -21.36 11.69
CA THR A 18 1.19 -21.81 10.49
C THR A 18 1.82 -23.09 9.95
N PRO A 19 1.03 -24.08 9.50
CA PRO A 19 1.54 -25.26 8.81
C PRO A 19 1.80 -24.99 7.31
N TRP A 20 1.37 -23.81 6.80
CA TRP A 20 1.41 -23.50 5.39
C TRP A 20 2.72 -22.83 4.99
N PHE A 21 3.43 -23.43 4.04
CA PHE A 21 4.70 -22.89 3.53
C PHE A 21 4.57 -21.46 3.00
N ARG A 22 3.46 -21.12 2.35
CA ARG A 22 3.17 -19.80 1.80
C ARG A 22 3.08 -18.69 2.85
N ASP A 23 2.85 -19.04 4.12
CA ASP A 23 2.72 -18.07 5.21
C ASP A 23 4.07 -17.78 5.90
N ILE A 24 5.12 -18.55 5.60
CA ILE A 24 6.46 -18.37 6.18
C ILE A 24 7.00 -16.94 5.96
N PRO A 25 6.84 -16.30 4.79
CA PRO A 25 7.27 -14.92 4.59
C PRO A 25 6.60 -13.94 5.57
N ARG A 26 5.30 -14.11 5.86
CA ARG A 26 4.59 -13.30 6.85
C ARG A 26 5.12 -13.52 8.27
N GLU A 27 5.40 -14.77 8.64
CA GLU A 27 6.01 -15.08 9.93
C GLU A 27 7.42 -14.50 10.05
N PHE A 28 8.17 -14.44 8.95
CA PHE A 28 9.48 -13.80 8.93
C PHE A 28 9.39 -12.27 9.11
N VAL A 29 8.40 -11.61 8.52
CA VAL A 29 8.11 -10.19 8.76
C VAL A 29 7.83 -9.95 10.24
N ARG A 30 6.95 -10.76 10.85
CA ARG A 30 6.64 -10.67 12.28
C ARG A 30 7.88 -10.91 13.16
N TYR A 31 8.71 -11.88 12.81
CA TYR A 31 9.98 -12.10 13.51
C TYR A 31 10.90 -10.88 13.48
N LEU A 32 10.97 -10.16 12.37
CA LEU A 32 11.78 -8.94 12.27
C LEU A 32 11.20 -7.78 13.08
N GLN A 33 9.89 -7.69 13.20
CA GLN A 33 9.17 -6.62 13.90
C GLN A 33 9.04 -6.88 15.41
N GLU A 34 8.73 -8.11 15.80
CA GLU A 34 8.37 -8.48 17.17
C GLU A 34 9.44 -9.31 17.87
N GLY A 35 10.19 -10.13 17.13
CA GLY A 35 11.05 -11.19 17.66
C GLY A 35 12.42 -10.76 18.19
N GLN A 36 12.77 -9.48 18.11
CA GLN A 36 14.03 -8.92 18.59
C GLN A 36 15.27 -9.74 18.19
N PRO A 37 15.61 -9.85 16.91
CA PRO A 37 16.77 -10.59 16.46
C PRO A 37 18.05 -10.12 17.18
N LYS A 38 18.83 -11.06 17.75
CA LYS A 38 20.02 -10.75 18.55
C LYS A 38 21.18 -10.14 17.77
N GLN A 39 21.16 -10.25 16.43
CA GLN A 39 22.19 -9.67 15.57
C GLN A 39 21.80 -8.26 15.11
N PRO A 40 22.79 -7.35 14.92
CA PRO A 40 22.49 -6.03 14.38
C PRO A 40 21.96 -6.16 12.94
N LEU A 41 20.80 -5.55 12.70
CA LEU A 41 20.13 -5.53 11.40
C LEU A 41 20.03 -4.08 10.89
N PRO A 42 20.05 -3.88 9.56
CA PRO A 42 19.71 -2.59 8.99
C PRO A 42 18.30 -2.16 9.42
N ARG A 43 18.11 -0.89 9.77
CA ARG A 43 16.83 -0.37 10.24
C ARG A 43 15.71 -0.50 9.22
N TRP A 44 16.03 -0.48 7.93
CA TRP A 44 15.09 -0.64 6.83
C TRP A 44 14.69 -2.11 6.54
N LEU A 45 15.31 -3.09 7.19
CA LEU A 45 15.09 -4.50 6.86
C LEU A 45 13.67 -5.00 7.18
N PRO A 46 13.04 -4.61 8.30
CA PRO A 46 11.63 -4.99 8.55
C PRO A 46 10.68 -4.44 7.47
N ASP A 47 10.86 -3.17 7.08
CA ASP A 47 10.06 -2.53 6.03
C ASP A 47 10.26 -3.21 4.67
N LEU A 48 11.51 -3.53 4.32
CA LEU A 48 11.81 -4.26 3.08
C LEU A 48 11.17 -5.66 3.09
N ALA A 49 11.28 -6.39 4.18
CA ALA A 49 10.68 -7.72 4.27
C ALA A 49 9.16 -7.67 4.17
N HIS A 50 8.52 -6.63 4.73
CA HIS A 50 7.08 -6.42 4.58
C HIS A 50 6.72 -6.05 3.14
N TYR A 51 7.50 -5.19 2.49
CA TYR A 51 7.31 -4.81 1.09
C TYR A 51 7.37 -6.02 0.15
N GLU A 52 8.38 -6.88 0.29
CA GLU A 52 8.52 -8.12 -0.49
C GLU A 52 7.38 -9.11 -0.21
N TRP A 53 6.92 -9.19 1.06
CA TRP A 53 5.77 -10.01 1.39
C TRP A 53 4.46 -9.47 0.84
N ALA A 54 4.30 -8.14 0.75
CA ALA A 54 3.08 -7.50 0.27
C ALA A 54 2.77 -7.88 -1.19
N GLU A 55 3.79 -8.09 -2.03
CA GLU A 55 3.63 -8.61 -3.38
C GLU A 55 2.88 -9.96 -3.37
N LEU A 56 3.40 -10.92 -2.61
CA LEU A 56 2.77 -12.24 -2.46
C LEU A 56 1.37 -12.12 -1.84
N ALA A 57 1.19 -11.25 -0.84
CA ALA A 57 -0.09 -11.09 -0.17
C ALA A 57 -1.18 -10.60 -1.12
N VAL A 58 -0.87 -9.64 -1.99
CA VAL A 58 -1.81 -9.12 -3.01
C VAL A 58 -2.02 -10.15 -4.13
N ASP A 59 -0.98 -10.86 -4.55
CA ASP A 59 -1.07 -11.90 -5.59
C ASP A 59 -2.06 -13.01 -5.22
N VAL A 60 -2.00 -13.48 -3.98
CA VAL A 60 -2.86 -14.57 -3.49
C VAL A 60 -4.15 -14.09 -2.80
N MET A 61 -4.45 -12.79 -2.84
CA MET A 61 -5.63 -12.22 -2.19
C MET A 61 -6.92 -12.74 -2.83
N ASP A 62 -7.73 -13.43 -2.02
CA ASP A 62 -9.03 -13.97 -2.45
C ASP A 62 -10.13 -12.92 -2.24
N VAL A 63 -10.27 -12.05 -3.21
CA VAL A 63 -11.29 -10.97 -3.23
C VAL A 63 -11.99 -10.92 -4.58
N THR A 64 -13.29 -10.68 -4.55
CA THR A 64 -14.08 -10.51 -5.77
C THR A 64 -14.06 -9.05 -6.20
N ARG A 65 -13.70 -8.79 -7.46
CA ARG A 65 -13.75 -7.44 -8.03
C ARG A 65 -15.21 -6.97 -8.09
N PRO A 66 -15.58 -5.86 -7.44
CA PRO A 66 -16.95 -5.36 -7.44
C PRO A 66 -17.34 -4.84 -8.82
N LEU A 67 -18.66 -4.81 -9.08
CA LEU A 67 -19.19 -4.10 -10.24
C LEU A 67 -18.95 -2.60 -10.05
N ALA A 68 -18.40 -1.97 -11.08
CA ALA A 68 -18.19 -0.54 -11.09
C ALA A 68 -18.53 0.03 -12.47
N ASN A 69 -19.01 1.27 -12.50
CA ASN A 69 -19.21 2.02 -13.73
C ASN A 69 -17.90 2.77 -14.09
N PRO A 70 -17.12 2.32 -15.09
CA PRO A 70 -15.86 2.97 -15.44
C PRO A 70 -16.03 4.33 -16.11
N ARG A 71 -17.26 4.70 -16.48
CA ARG A 71 -17.61 5.97 -17.11
C ARG A 71 -18.37 6.93 -16.18
N GLY A 72 -18.60 6.54 -14.92
CA GLY A 72 -19.24 7.37 -13.92
C GLY A 72 -18.39 8.60 -13.56
N ASP A 73 -19.03 9.60 -13.03
CA ASP A 73 -18.36 10.83 -12.58
C ASP A 73 -17.71 10.61 -11.19
N LEU A 74 -16.39 10.40 -11.15
CA LEU A 74 -15.65 10.14 -9.93
C LEU A 74 -15.78 11.26 -8.87
N MET A 75 -16.18 12.47 -9.30
CA MET A 75 -16.37 13.58 -8.36
C MET A 75 -17.79 13.66 -7.82
N ALA A 76 -18.80 13.20 -8.59
CA ALA A 76 -20.20 13.29 -8.23
C ALA A 76 -20.78 11.99 -7.66
N ASP A 77 -20.26 10.84 -8.11
CA ASP A 77 -20.76 9.52 -7.74
C ASP A 77 -19.82 8.86 -6.71
N ILE A 78 -20.29 7.81 -6.01
CA ILE A 78 -19.52 7.09 -5.02
C ILE A 78 -18.39 6.33 -5.70
N VAL A 79 -17.15 6.62 -5.29
CA VAL A 79 -15.95 5.98 -5.85
C VAL A 79 -15.83 4.54 -5.40
N VAL A 80 -15.47 3.64 -6.34
CA VAL A 80 -15.21 2.23 -6.08
C VAL A 80 -13.72 1.97 -6.23
N LEU A 81 -13.11 1.52 -5.14
CA LEU A 81 -11.69 1.17 -5.09
C LEU A 81 -11.48 -0.30 -5.46
N ASN A 82 -10.28 -0.60 -5.96
CA ASN A 82 -9.85 -1.97 -6.20
C ASN A 82 -9.67 -2.69 -4.86
N PRO A 83 -10.39 -3.79 -4.57
CA PRO A 83 -10.25 -4.52 -3.31
C PRO A 83 -8.96 -5.35 -3.24
N ALA A 84 -8.37 -5.72 -4.39
CA ALA A 84 -7.10 -6.44 -4.46
C ALA A 84 -5.92 -5.45 -4.35
N ARG A 85 -5.84 -4.70 -3.24
CA ARG A 85 -4.77 -3.74 -2.97
C ARG A 85 -4.37 -3.69 -1.51
N MET A 86 -3.18 -3.19 -1.26
CA MET A 86 -2.66 -2.81 0.05
C MET A 86 -2.07 -1.41 -0.05
N ASP A 87 -2.55 -0.51 0.82
CA ASP A 87 -1.98 0.83 0.97
C ASP A 87 -0.92 0.76 2.07
N LEU A 88 0.33 1.02 1.72
CA LEU A 88 1.50 0.79 2.56
C LEU A 88 2.21 2.09 2.91
N HIS A 89 2.64 2.18 4.16
CA HIS A 89 3.46 3.28 4.65
C HIS A 89 4.74 2.74 5.29
N TYR A 90 5.89 3.29 4.90
CA TYR A 90 7.21 2.91 5.37
C TYR A 90 8.04 4.12 5.77
N ASP A 91 8.86 3.97 6.79
CA ASP A 91 9.87 4.97 7.17
C ASP A 91 11.05 5.00 6.20
N TRP A 92 11.16 4.03 5.31
CA TRP A 92 12.28 3.86 4.40
C TRP A 92 11.84 3.68 2.95
N PRO A 93 12.62 4.21 1.96
CA PRO A 93 12.33 4.05 0.53
C PRO A 93 12.66 2.63 0.05
N VAL A 94 11.92 1.63 0.54
CA VAL A 94 12.20 0.21 0.33
C VAL A 94 12.14 -0.22 -1.13
N HIS A 95 11.25 0.37 -1.92
CA HIS A 95 11.12 0.15 -3.36
C HIS A 95 12.36 0.56 -4.18
N ARG A 96 13.28 1.32 -3.57
CA ARG A 96 14.55 1.75 -4.19
C ARG A 96 15.74 0.92 -3.73
N ILE A 97 15.53 -0.05 -2.83
CA ILE A 97 16.61 -0.92 -2.32
C ILE A 97 16.97 -1.93 -3.40
N GLY A 98 18.27 -2.05 -3.67
CA GLY A 98 18.81 -3.00 -4.63
C GLY A 98 20.24 -3.39 -4.27
N GLU A 99 20.87 -4.18 -5.13
CA GLU A 99 22.24 -4.66 -4.92
C GLU A 99 23.23 -3.50 -4.68
N HIS A 100 23.08 -2.42 -5.45
CA HIS A 100 23.98 -1.27 -5.45
C HIS A 100 23.40 -0.05 -4.73
N HIS A 101 22.17 -0.12 -4.23
CA HIS A 101 21.51 1.01 -3.56
C HIS A 101 20.92 0.57 -2.23
N LYS A 102 21.39 1.20 -1.15
CA LYS A 102 20.84 1.04 0.21
C LYS A 102 20.62 2.41 0.84
N PRO A 103 19.42 2.69 1.35
CA PRO A 103 19.13 3.99 1.93
C PRO A 103 19.97 4.22 3.18
N ARG A 104 20.49 5.44 3.32
CA ARG A 104 21.26 5.88 4.48
C ARG A 104 20.46 6.72 5.47
N LYS A 105 19.29 7.23 5.02
CA LYS A 105 18.39 8.08 5.81
C LYS A 105 16.96 7.60 5.64
N PRO A 106 16.12 7.69 6.66
CA PRO A 106 14.68 7.51 6.55
C PRO A 106 14.09 8.47 5.50
N MET A 107 13.04 8.02 4.84
CA MET A 107 12.23 8.82 3.92
C MET A 107 10.81 8.30 3.99
N ASP A 108 9.89 9.17 4.39
CA ASP A 108 8.46 8.89 4.39
C ASP A 108 8.02 8.40 3.01
N THR A 109 7.53 7.17 2.94
CA THR A 109 7.30 6.47 1.69
C THR A 109 5.93 5.81 1.71
N HIS A 110 5.08 6.21 0.78
CA HIS A 110 3.74 5.62 0.61
C HIS A 110 3.69 4.85 -0.72
N LEU A 111 3.25 3.62 -0.65
CA LEU A 111 3.13 2.73 -1.80
C LEU A 111 1.72 2.14 -1.84
N VAL A 112 1.20 1.96 -3.02
CA VAL A 112 0.01 1.15 -3.27
C VAL A 112 0.45 -0.07 -4.03
N VAL A 113 0.21 -1.24 -3.47
CA VAL A 113 0.42 -2.54 -4.12
C VAL A 113 -0.93 -3.09 -4.48
N TYR A 114 -1.14 -3.43 -5.74
CA TYR A 114 -2.47 -3.86 -6.21
C TYR A 114 -2.35 -4.82 -7.38
N ARG A 115 -3.40 -5.59 -7.59
CA ARG A 115 -3.52 -6.50 -8.74
C ARG A 115 -4.38 -5.81 -9.81
N ASP A 116 -3.79 -5.63 -10.98
CA ASP A 116 -4.45 -4.95 -12.11
C ASP A 116 -5.51 -5.83 -12.80
N VAL A 117 -6.10 -5.31 -13.88
CA VAL A 117 -7.13 -6.01 -14.66
C VAL A 117 -6.61 -7.30 -15.33
N ASN A 118 -5.30 -7.45 -15.47
CA ASN A 118 -4.67 -8.63 -16.05
C ASN A 118 -4.18 -9.62 -14.98
N ASP A 119 -4.60 -9.44 -13.73
CA ASP A 119 -4.14 -10.21 -12.56
C ASP A 119 -2.63 -10.12 -12.31
N VAL A 120 -1.98 -9.00 -12.71
CA VAL A 120 -0.57 -8.74 -12.46
C VAL A 120 -0.43 -7.78 -11.28
N VAL A 121 0.46 -8.13 -10.33
CA VAL A 121 0.75 -7.26 -9.19
C VAL A 121 1.57 -6.07 -9.65
N GLN A 122 1.10 -4.89 -9.29
CA GLN A 122 1.68 -3.59 -9.61
C GLN A 122 2.05 -2.84 -8.33
N PHE A 123 3.06 -1.97 -8.42
CA PHE A 123 3.49 -1.08 -7.36
C PHE A 123 3.47 0.36 -7.84
N THR A 124 2.85 1.23 -7.07
CA THR A 124 2.81 2.66 -7.37
C THR A 124 3.24 3.46 -6.14
N GLU A 125 4.27 4.30 -6.30
CA GLU A 125 4.64 5.30 -5.28
C GLU A 125 3.63 6.44 -5.34
N VAL A 126 3.05 6.79 -4.19
CA VAL A 126 2.12 7.90 -4.04
C VAL A 126 2.63 8.88 -2.98
N ASN A 127 2.18 10.12 -3.01
CA ASN A 127 2.47 11.06 -1.92
C ASN A 127 1.50 10.89 -0.75
N ALA A 128 1.84 11.45 0.40
CA ALA A 128 1.02 11.38 1.62
C ALA A 128 -0.42 11.90 1.42
N ALA A 129 -0.60 12.92 0.57
CA ALA A 129 -1.95 13.44 0.28
C ALA A 129 -2.80 12.42 -0.49
N THR A 130 -2.23 11.76 -1.49
CA THR A 130 -2.90 10.68 -2.23
C THR A 130 -3.21 9.48 -1.33
N ALA A 131 -2.26 9.07 -0.48
CA ALA A 131 -2.49 8.01 0.50
C ALA A 131 -3.65 8.35 1.44
N HIS A 132 -3.76 9.62 1.87
CA HIS A 132 -4.85 10.10 2.70
C HIS A 132 -6.20 10.07 1.97
N VAL A 133 -6.25 10.46 0.68
CA VAL A 133 -7.46 10.32 -0.17
C VAL A 133 -7.91 8.88 -0.22
N LEU A 134 -7.00 7.94 -0.50
CA LEU A 134 -7.33 6.52 -0.57
C LEU A 134 -7.86 6.00 0.77
N ALA A 135 -7.24 6.38 1.88
CA ALA A 135 -7.69 6.01 3.23
C ALA A 135 -9.10 6.53 3.54
N LEU A 136 -9.45 7.74 3.12
CA LEU A 136 -10.79 8.30 3.30
C LEU A 136 -11.83 7.53 2.48
N LEU A 137 -11.53 7.27 1.19
CA LEU A 137 -12.41 6.53 0.28
C LEU A 137 -12.60 5.06 0.72
N ASP A 138 -11.62 4.49 1.42
CA ASP A 138 -11.69 3.13 1.96
C ASP A 138 -12.50 3.05 3.26
N ALA A 139 -12.41 4.08 4.09
CA ALA A 139 -13.08 4.12 5.40
C ALA A 139 -14.61 4.18 5.28
N GLN A 140 -15.13 4.84 4.26
CA GLN A 140 -16.58 4.95 4.01
C GLN A 140 -16.90 5.31 2.55
N PRO A 141 -18.04 4.82 2.01
CA PRO A 141 -18.46 5.20 0.67
C PRO A 141 -18.66 6.72 0.55
N MET A 142 -17.95 7.35 -0.38
CA MET A 142 -18.08 8.78 -0.63
C MET A 142 -17.71 9.14 -2.08
N THR A 143 -18.10 10.34 -2.48
CA THR A 143 -17.73 10.91 -3.78
C THR A 143 -16.35 11.54 -3.71
N GLY A 144 -15.70 11.73 -4.87
CA GLY A 144 -14.44 12.44 -4.92
C GLY A 144 -14.52 13.86 -4.36
N THR A 145 -15.63 14.56 -4.63
CA THR A 145 -15.87 15.91 -4.08
C THR A 145 -15.92 15.87 -2.54
N GLN A 146 -16.62 14.91 -1.94
CA GLN A 146 -16.67 14.76 -0.48
C GLN A 146 -15.30 14.47 0.11
N ALA A 147 -14.52 13.58 -0.51
CA ALA A 147 -13.16 13.29 -0.06
C ALA A 147 -12.26 14.54 -0.09
N MET A 148 -12.30 15.31 -1.19
CA MET A 148 -11.50 16.54 -1.31
C MET A 148 -11.96 17.62 -0.34
N GLN A 149 -13.27 17.78 -0.11
CA GLN A 149 -13.81 18.72 0.88
C GLN A 149 -13.36 18.34 2.31
N HIS A 150 -13.36 17.05 2.64
CA HIS A 150 -12.90 16.56 3.93
C HIS A 150 -11.43 16.92 4.18
N ILE A 151 -10.57 16.67 3.19
CA ILE A 151 -9.15 17.02 3.25
C ILE A 151 -8.96 18.55 3.37
N ALA A 152 -9.71 19.33 2.57
CA ALA A 152 -9.63 20.78 2.62
C ALA A 152 -9.97 21.33 4.01
N GLN A 153 -10.99 20.75 4.66
CA GLN A 153 -11.39 21.13 6.02
C GLN A 153 -10.33 20.73 7.05
N GLN A 154 -9.80 19.50 6.98
CA GLN A 154 -8.77 19.05 7.91
C GLN A 154 -7.48 19.87 7.82
N MET A 155 -7.08 20.23 6.60
CA MET A 155 -5.88 21.03 6.35
C MET A 155 -6.10 22.53 6.50
N GLN A 156 -7.36 22.98 6.75
CA GLN A 156 -7.74 24.39 6.72
C GLN A 156 -7.22 25.10 5.45
N HIS A 157 -7.34 24.39 4.31
CA HIS A 157 -6.74 24.85 3.06
C HIS A 157 -7.42 26.16 2.60
N PRO A 158 -6.64 27.22 2.24
CA PRO A 158 -7.18 28.54 1.91
C PRO A 158 -8.03 28.56 0.64
N GLN A 159 -7.88 27.57 -0.23
CA GLN A 159 -8.58 27.49 -1.52
C GLN A 159 -9.13 26.06 -1.75
N PRO A 160 -10.26 25.70 -1.13
CA PRO A 160 -10.84 24.35 -1.24
C PRO A 160 -11.15 23.93 -2.70
N GLU A 161 -11.55 24.88 -3.54
CA GLU A 161 -11.91 24.64 -4.95
C GLU A 161 -10.73 24.13 -5.78
N GLN A 162 -9.52 24.56 -5.48
CA GLN A 162 -8.32 24.06 -6.15
C GLN A 162 -8.04 22.59 -5.79
N LEU A 163 -8.28 22.20 -4.55
CA LEU A 163 -8.17 20.81 -4.13
C LEU A 163 -9.21 19.92 -4.83
N ILE A 164 -10.43 20.42 -5.01
CA ILE A 164 -11.47 19.67 -5.74
C ILE A 164 -11.05 19.45 -7.21
N ALA A 165 -10.55 20.50 -7.88
CA ALA A 165 -10.06 20.39 -9.25
C ALA A 165 -8.86 19.42 -9.37
N PHE A 166 -7.94 19.46 -8.41
CA PHE A 166 -6.83 18.52 -8.32
C PHE A 166 -7.33 17.08 -8.11
N GLY A 167 -8.35 16.90 -7.25
CA GLY A 167 -8.96 15.61 -6.97
C GLY A 167 -9.50 14.89 -8.20
N ALA A 168 -10.12 15.63 -9.12
CA ALA A 168 -10.62 15.04 -10.38
C ALA A 168 -9.48 14.44 -11.21
N THR A 169 -8.37 15.18 -11.34
CA THR A 169 -7.17 14.70 -12.06
C THR A 169 -6.55 13.50 -11.35
N LEU A 170 -6.41 13.55 -10.03
CA LEU A 170 -5.86 12.47 -9.21
C LEU A 170 -6.68 11.19 -9.35
N LEU A 171 -8.00 11.26 -9.14
CA LEU A 171 -8.87 10.09 -9.22
C LEU A 171 -8.85 9.47 -10.62
N LYS A 172 -8.78 10.31 -11.65
CA LYS A 172 -8.65 9.81 -13.03
C LYS A 172 -7.32 9.11 -13.26
N GLN A 173 -6.22 9.61 -12.71
CA GLN A 173 -4.92 8.96 -12.76
C GLN A 173 -4.95 7.61 -12.03
N LEU A 174 -5.51 7.54 -10.82
CA LEU A 174 -5.67 6.31 -10.07
C LEU A 174 -6.58 5.30 -10.81
N GLN A 175 -7.56 5.79 -11.57
CA GLN A 175 -8.40 4.95 -12.40
C GLN A 175 -7.62 4.34 -13.58
N THR A 176 -6.74 5.09 -14.22
CA THR A 176 -5.90 4.54 -15.31
C THR A 176 -4.90 3.49 -14.82
N GLN A 177 -4.64 3.45 -13.52
CA GLN A 177 -3.78 2.48 -12.84
C GLN A 177 -4.56 1.31 -12.23
N ASP A 178 -5.88 1.20 -12.44
CA ASP A 178 -6.74 0.19 -11.80
C ASP A 178 -6.79 0.24 -10.26
N ILE A 179 -6.32 1.30 -9.62
CA ILE A 179 -6.45 1.54 -8.16
C ILE A 179 -7.87 2.00 -7.85
N VAL A 180 -8.46 2.82 -8.71
CA VAL A 180 -9.89 3.18 -8.74
C VAL A 180 -10.54 2.43 -9.89
N LEU A 181 -11.64 1.71 -9.63
CA LEU A 181 -12.35 0.94 -10.67
C LEU A 181 -13.38 1.77 -11.43
N GLY A 182 -13.87 2.83 -10.83
CA GLY A 182 -14.94 3.68 -11.32
C GLY A 182 -15.84 4.14 -10.19
N THR A 183 -17.14 4.21 -10.45
CA THR A 183 -18.17 4.57 -9.46
C THR A 183 -19.13 3.42 -9.22
N GLN A 184 -19.93 3.52 -8.17
CA GLN A 184 -21.06 2.59 -8.00
C GLN A 184 -21.98 2.67 -9.22
N PRO A 185 -22.56 1.51 -9.65
CA PRO A 185 -23.51 1.47 -10.77
C PRO A 185 -24.75 2.34 -10.57
#